data_f2b2124c16e57901a86b5e441a833862
#
_entry.id   f2b2124c16e57901a86b5e441a833862
#
_cell.length_a   1.000
_cell.length_b   1.000
_cell.length_c   1.000
_cell.angle_alpha   90.00
_cell.angle_beta   90.00
_cell.angle_gamma   90.00
#
_symmetry.space_group_name_H-M   'P 1'
#
loop_
_entity.id
_entity.type
_entity.pdbx_description
1 polymer ?
#
loop_
_entity_poly.entity_id
_entity_poly.type
_entity_poly.pdbx_seq_one_letter_code
_entity_poly.pdbx_strand_id
1 'polypeptide(L)'
;MLERKLFNEDHAMFRDSVRRFLEKEALPFHAAWEDQGYVDREIWRKAGENGFLCSSTPEEWGGPGADRLYSVIVIEEIARVNATGLGFVLHSEIVAPYLLRYGSDEQKRRYLPKMASGDMIGAIAMSEPAAGSDLQGVRTTARRDGEHYVLNGSKTFITNGWHADLVVVVAKTDPAAGAKGTSLFLIERGMPGFDKGQRLKKVGLKAQDTSELFFNDLRVPASQLLGKENQGFIYLMQELPWERMQIAIGAVESAQAAIDWTLDYVKNRKVFGTTVASFQNTRFRLAELQTEVQIARVFVDRCLEALIEDKLDTATASMAKYWCSDLQGKVLDECVQLHGGYGFMWEYPVARAWADARVQRIYGGTNEIMKELITRSMGLAAPK
;
A
#
# COMPACT_ATOMS: atom_id res chain seq x y z
N MET A 1 -21.75 14.14 -8.41
CA MET A 1 -20.30 14.01 -8.69
C MET A 1 -20.11 13.79 -10.18
N LEU A 2 -18.94 14.13 -10.73
CA LEU A 2 -18.65 13.87 -12.15
C LEU A 2 -18.57 12.35 -12.37
N GLU A 3 -19.11 11.89 -13.50
CA GLU A 3 -19.05 10.48 -13.91
C GLU A 3 -17.60 10.08 -14.23
N ARG A 4 -17.20 8.90 -13.79
CA ARG A 4 -15.87 8.33 -14.05
C ARG A 4 -15.96 7.42 -15.28
N LYS A 5 -15.29 7.83 -16.36
CA LYS A 5 -15.33 7.10 -17.65
C LYS A 5 -14.30 5.99 -17.77
N LEU A 6 -13.45 5.81 -16.75
CA LEU A 6 -12.40 4.78 -16.75
C LEU A 6 -12.95 3.34 -16.67
N PHE A 7 -14.09 3.16 -16.05
CA PHE A 7 -14.64 1.84 -15.72
C PHE A 7 -15.82 1.49 -16.66
N ASN A 8 -15.85 0.23 -17.12
CA ASN A 8 -16.93 -0.36 -17.90
C ASN A 8 -17.85 -1.22 -17.02
N GLU A 9 -18.80 -1.93 -17.64
CA GLU A 9 -19.78 -2.79 -16.95
C GLU A 9 -19.13 -3.96 -16.22
N ASP A 10 -18.08 -4.60 -16.78
CA ASP A 10 -17.34 -5.69 -16.14
C ASP A 10 -16.64 -5.21 -14.86
N HIS A 11 -16.04 -4.01 -14.91
CA HIS A 11 -15.47 -3.35 -13.76
C HIS A 11 -16.51 -3.07 -12.67
N ALA A 12 -17.72 -2.67 -13.05
CA ALA A 12 -18.82 -2.44 -12.11
C ALA A 12 -19.27 -3.74 -11.42
N MET A 13 -19.40 -4.83 -12.16
CA MET A 13 -19.73 -6.16 -11.62
C MET A 13 -18.64 -6.68 -10.68
N PHE A 14 -17.37 -6.48 -11.05
CA PHE A 14 -16.24 -6.85 -10.19
C PHE A 14 -16.23 -6.04 -8.90
N ARG A 15 -16.46 -4.72 -8.98
CA ARG A 15 -16.60 -3.84 -7.80
C ARG A 15 -17.66 -4.34 -6.84
N ASP A 16 -18.82 -4.71 -7.33
CA ASP A 16 -19.89 -5.27 -6.51
C ASP A 16 -19.50 -6.61 -5.85
N SER A 17 -18.69 -7.41 -6.53
CA SER A 17 -18.17 -8.67 -5.98
C SER A 17 -17.17 -8.43 -4.86
N VAL A 18 -16.20 -7.51 -5.05
CA VAL A 18 -15.25 -7.10 -4.02
C VAL A 18 -15.98 -6.52 -2.81
N ARG A 19 -16.97 -5.67 -3.04
CA ARG A 19 -17.78 -5.04 -1.99
C ARG A 19 -18.49 -6.08 -1.13
N ARG A 20 -19.23 -7.01 -1.73
CA ARG A 20 -19.90 -8.11 -1.02
C ARG A 20 -18.93 -8.98 -0.24
N PHE A 21 -17.77 -9.27 -0.82
CA PHE A 21 -16.72 -10.02 -0.14
C PHE A 21 -16.24 -9.30 1.12
N LEU A 22 -15.90 -8.01 1.02
CA LEU A 22 -15.43 -7.24 2.17
C LEU A 22 -16.50 -7.13 3.26
N GLU A 23 -17.75 -6.89 2.89
CA GLU A 23 -18.87 -6.79 3.82
C GLU A 23 -19.14 -8.11 4.57
N LYS A 24 -18.96 -9.25 3.90
CA LYS A 24 -19.21 -10.57 4.49
C LYS A 24 -18.01 -11.17 5.20
N GLU A 25 -16.82 -11.09 4.60
CA GLU A 25 -15.65 -11.86 5.02
C GLU A 25 -14.61 -11.02 5.77
N ALA A 26 -14.66 -9.68 5.70
CA ALA A 26 -13.67 -8.82 6.35
C ALA A 26 -14.26 -7.99 7.48
N LEU A 27 -15.31 -7.19 7.23
CA LEU A 27 -15.83 -6.23 8.21
C LEU A 27 -16.29 -6.87 9.54
N PRO A 28 -16.97 -8.03 9.56
CA PRO A 28 -17.40 -8.66 10.82
C PRO A 28 -16.24 -9.07 11.73
N PHE A 29 -15.06 -9.30 11.15
CA PHE A 29 -13.87 -9.79 11.86
C PHE A 29 -12.83 -8.70 12.13
N HIS A 30 -12.97 -7.52 11.50
CA HIS A 30 -11.92 -6.50 11.48
C HIS A 30 -11.57 -5.99 12.89
N ALA A 31 -12.54 -5.81 13.78
CA ALA A 31 -12.29 -5.40 15.16
C ALA A 31 -11.46 -6.44 15.94
N ALA A 32 -11.76 -7.73 15.78
CA ALA A 32 -10.96 -8.80 16.38
C ALA A 32 -9.53 -8.84 15.81
N TRP A 33 -9.37 -8.57 14.51
CA TRP A 33 -8.05 -8.45 13.89
C TRP A 33 -7.27 -7.23 14.38
N GLU A 34 -7.93 -6.12 14.68
CA GLU A 34 -7.28 -4.96 15.31
C GLU A 34 -6.74 -5.31 16.71
N ASP A 35 -7.50 -6.07 17.48
CA ASP A 35 -7.09 -6.50 18.84
C ASP A 35 -5.92 -7.49 18.79
N GLN A 36 -5.94 -8.45 17.86
CA GLN A 36 -4.85 -9.41 17.71
C GLN A 36 -3.63 -8.86 16.96
N GLY A 37 -3.80 -7.77 16.16
CA GLY A 37 -2.75 -7.09 15.43
C GLY A 37 -2.34 -7.74 14.10
N TYR A 38 -3.21 -8.57 13.50
CA TYR A 38 -3.04 -9.17 12.17
C TYR A 38 -4.38 -9.73 11.67
N VAL A 39 -4.52 -9.94 10.37
CA VAL A 39 -5.67 -10.63 9.77
C VAL A 39 -5.42 -12.13 9.70
N ASP A 40 -6.47 -12.94 9.77
CA ASP A 40 -6.35 -14.40 9.65
C ASP A 40 -5.90 -14.80 8.23
N ARG A 41 -5.12 -15.88 8.13
CA ARG A 41 -4.62 -16.35 6.82
C ARG A 41 -5.74 -16.83 5.88
N GLU A 42 -6.85 -17.25 6.43
CA GLU A 42 -7.99 -17.73 5.63
C GLU A 42 -8.55 -16.67 4.69
N ILE A 43 -8.55 -15.39 5.10
CA ILE A 43 -9.04 -14.29 4.25
C ILE A 43 -8.22 -14.15 2.95
N TRP A 44 -6.92 -14.50 2.99
CA TRP A 44 -6.05 -14.47 1.81
C TRP A 44 -6.46 -15.54 0.78
N ARG A 45 -6.74 -16.77 1.22
CA ARG A 45 -7.21 -17.85 0.33
C ARG A 45 -8.57 -17.52 -0.26
N LYS A 46 -9.51 -17.06 0.57
CA LYS A 46 -10.82 -16.62 0.10
C LYS A 46 -10.71 -15.49 -0.93
N ALA A 47 -9.80 -14.55 -0.74
CA ALA A 47 -9.56 -13.47 -1.70
C ALA A 47 -8.95 -14.02 -3.01
N GLY A 48 -8.01 -14.95 -2.93
CA GLY A 48 -7.44 -15.64 -4.08
C GLY A 48 -8.48 -16.43 -4.88
N GLU A 49 -9.33 -17.22 -4.21
CA GLU A 49 -10.44 -17.97 -4.82
C GLU A 49 -11.41 -17.08 -5.60
N ASN A 50 -11.55 -15.82 -5.20
CA ASN A 50 -12.39 -14.83 -5.87
C ASN A 50 -11.63 -13.97 -6.90
N GLY A 51 -10.35 -14.21 -7.13
CA GLY A 51 -9.52 -13.44 -8.08
C GLY A 51 -9.19 -12.01 -7.64
N PHE A 52 -9.25 -11.72 -6.34
CA PHE A 52 -8.97 -10.38 -5.79
C PHE A 52 -7.50 -10.15 -5.47
N LEU A 53 -6.67 -11.18 -5.57
CA LEU A 53 -5.22 -11.10 -5.42
C LEU A 53 -4.53 -11.18 -6.77
N CYS A 54 -3.47 -10.39 -6.94
CA CYS A 54 -2.63 -10.39 -8.15
C CYS A 54 -3.44 -10.27 -9.45
N SER A 55 -4.50 -9.45 -9.45
CA SER A 55 -5.50 -9.38 -10.53
C SER A 55 -4.87 -9.12 -11.90
N SER A 56 -3.81 -8.32 -11.98
CA SER A 56 -3.11 -7.99 -13.23
C SER A 56 -1.99 -8.97 -13.61
N THR A 57 -1.76 -10.04 -12.83
CA THR A 57 -0.80 -11.07 -13.20
C THR A 57 -1.36 -11.92 -14.34
N PRO A 58 -0.60 -12.11 -15.45
CA PRO A 58 -1.06 -12.91 -16.60
C PRO A 58 -1.42 -14.35 -16.23
N GLU A 59 -2.38 -14.94 -16.99
CA GLU A 59 -2.85 -16.31 -16.79
C GLU A 59 -1.72 -17.35 -16.91
N GLU A 60 -0.75 -17.13 -17.81
CA GLU A 60 0.42 -18.00 -17.97
C GLU A 60 1.25 -18.14 -16.69
N TRP A 61 1.14 -17.17 -15.77
CA TRP A 61 1.79 -17.16 -14.47
C TRP A 61 0.81 -17.40 -13.29
N GLY A 62 -0.40 -17.88 -13.61
CA GLY A 62 -1.41 -18.29 -12.64
C GLY A 62 -2.23 -17.16 -12.03
N GLY A 63 -2.18 -15.97 -12.58
CA GLY A 63 -3.06 -14.84 -12.19
C GLY A 63 -4.34 -14.78 -13.04
N PRO A 64 -5.26 -13.86 -12.71
CA PRO A 64 -6.49 -13.65 -13.49
C PRO A 64 -6.29 -12.99 -14.86
N GLY A 65 -5.17 -12.36 -15.14
CA GLY A 65 -4.88 -11.70 -16.42
C GLY A 65 -5.71 -10.44 -16.71
N ALA A 66 -6.31 -9.84 -15.66
CA ALA A 66 -7.15 -8.67 -15.79
C ALA A 66 -6.33 -7.38 -16.02
N ASP A 67 -6.96 -6.33 -16.50
CA ASP A 67 -6.30 -5.03 -16.59
C ASP A 67 -6.09 -4.40 -15.20
N ARG A 68 -5.28 -3.34 -15.15
CA ARG A 68 -4.90 -2.70 -13.89
C ARG A 68 -6.05 -1.99 -13.16
N LEU A 69 -7.16 -1.71 -13.82
CA LEU A 69 -8.33 -1.10 -13.18
C LEU A 69 -9.02 -2.04 -12.20
N TYR A 70 -8.88 -3.36 -12.36
CA TYR A 70 -9.34 -4.33 -11.38
C TYR A 70 -8.57 -4.18 -10.05
N SER A 71 -7.26 -3.97 -10.11
CA SER A 71 -6.44 -3.64 -8.94
C SER A 71 -6.87 -2.33 -8.28
N VAL A 72 -7.15 -1.30 -9.09
CA VAL A 72 -7.68 0.00 -8.60
C VAL A 72 -8.98 -0.21 -7.82
N ILE A 73 -9.89 -1.04 -8.31
CA ILE A 73 -11.16 -1.35 -7.65
C ILE A 73 -10.93 -1.99 -6.28
N VAL A 74 -10.03 -2.96 -6.18
CA VAL A 74 -9.69 -3.59 -4.89
C VAL A 74 -9.18 -2.55 -3.90
N ILE A 75 -8.28 -1.65 -4.33
CA ILE A 75 -7.75 -0.57 -3.49
C ILE A 75 -8.87 0.36 -3.01
N GLU A 76 -9.75 0.78 -3.91
CA GLU A 76 -10.87 1.67 -3.60
C GLU A 76 -11.86 1.03 -2.63
N GLU A 77 -12.27 -0.21 -2.85
CA GLU A 77 -13.26 -0.86 -1.99
C GLU A 77 -12.71 -1.16 -0.59
N ILE A 78 -11.43 -1.53 -0.46
CA ILE A 78 -10.77 -1.66 0.85
C ILE A 78 -10.75 -0.32 1.60
N ALA A 79 -10.41 0.78 0.91
CA ALA A 79 -10.36 2.11 1.49
C ALA A 79 -11.77 2.64 1.87
N ARG A 80 -12.78 2.36 1.05
CA ARG A 80 -14.17 2.76 1.27
C ARG A 80 -14.75 2.24 2.58
N VAL A 81 -14.42 1.00 2.95
CA VAL A 81 -14.90 0.37 4.18
C VAL A 81 -13.90 0.42 5.32
N ASN A 82 -12.76 1.06 5.13
CA ASN A 82 -11.64 1.11 6.07
C ASN A 82 -11.16 -0.28 6.54
N ALA A 83 -11.14 -1.27 5.64
CA ALA A 83 -10.63 -2.62 5.92
C ALA A 83 -9.09 -2.66 5.86
N THR A 84 -8.44 -1.75 6.56
CA THR A 84 -7.00 -1.43 6.48
C THR A 84 -6.06 -2.52 7.00
N GLY A 85 -6.61 -3.57 7.63
CA GLY A 85 -5.87 -4.77 8.01
C GLY A 85 -5.42 -5.62 6.82
N LEU A 86 -6.14 -5.52 5.69
CA LEU A 86 -5.89 -6.34 4.51
C LEU A 86 -4.63 -5.87 3.77
N GLY A 87 -3.54 -6.61 3.92
CA GLY A 87 -2.27 -6.33 3.24
C GLY A 87 -2.24 -6.74 1.76
N PHE A 88 -3.41 -6.93 1.12
CA PHE A 88 -3.56 -7.39 -0.25
C PHE A 88 -2.88 -6.48 -1.26
N VAL A 89 -2.99 -5.18 -1.08
CA VAL A 89 -2.44 -4.18 -2.00
C VAL A 89 -0.91 -4.29 -2.09
N LEU A 90 -0.21 -4.37 -0.95
CA LEU A 90 1.26 -4.53 -0.97
C LEU A 90 1.67 -5.86 -1.62
N HIS A 91 0.99 -6.93 -1.30
CA HIS A 91 1.23 -8.26 -1.84
C HIS A 91 1.01 -8.31 -3.36
N SER A 92 -0.16 -7.88 -3.82
CA SER A 92 -0.60 -8.01 -5.21
C SER A 92 -0.03 -6.93 -6.13
N GLU A 93 0.12 -5.71 -5.63
CA GLU A 93 0.40 -4.54 -6.47
C GLU A 93 1.82 -3.98 -6.27
N ILE A 94 2.58 -4.54 -5.31
CA ILE A 94 3.99 -4.25 -5.14
C ILE A 94 4.81 -5.52 -5.36
N VAL A 95 4.65 -6.54 -4.49
CA VAL A 95 5.52 -7.73 -4.53
C VAL A 95 5.36 -8.54 -5.82
N ALA A 96 4.13 -8.82 -6.25
CA ALA A 96 3.88 -9.58 -7.48
C ALA A 96 4.42 -8.88 -8.74
N PRO A 97 4.29 -7.54 -8.94
CA PRO A 97 4.93 -6.83 -10.03
C PRO A 97 6.45 -6.93 -10.06
N TYR A 98 7.15 -6.90 -8.91
CA TYR A 98 8.60 -7.13 -8.89
C TYR A 98 8.96 -8.52 -9.43
N LEU A 99 8.24 -9.57 -9.02
CA LEU A 99 8.44 -10.92 -9.54
C LEU A 99 8.11 -11.01 -11.03
N LEU A 100 6.99 -10.44 -11.44
CA LEU A 100 6.54 -10.49 -12.84
C LEU A 100 7.53 -9.79 -13.79
N ARG A 101 8.07 -8.65 -13.39
CA ARG A 101 8.95 -7.83 -14.24
C ARG A 101 10.40 -8.28 -14.23
N TYR A 102 10.92 -8.69 -13.07
CA TYR A 102 12.35 -8.96 -12.88
C TYR A 102 12.67 -10.43 -12.58
N GLY A 103 11.68 -11.24 -12.22
CA GLY A 103 11.87 -12.65 -11.92
C GLY A 103 12.24 -13.48 -13.14
N SER A 104 13.05 -14.53 -12.93
CA SER A 104 13.21 -15.59 -13.94
C SER A 104 11.91 -16.36 -14.13
N ASP A 105 11.76 -17.06 -15.25
CA ASP A 105 10.58 -17.89 -15.50
C ASP A 105 10.38 -18.95 -14.41
N GLU A 106 11.47 -19.50 -13.86
CA GLU A 106 11.42 -20.43 -12.74
C GLU A 106 10.85 -19.77 -11.48
N GLN A 107 11.32 -18.56 -11.14
CA GLN A 107 10.81 -17.78 -10.01
C GLN A 107 9.33 -17.44 -10.20
N LYS A 108 8.92 -16.99 -11.40
CA LYS A 108 7.52 -16.67 -11.70
C LYS A 108 6.62 -17.89 -11.52
N ARG A 109 6.98 -19.06 -12.13
CA ARG A 109 6.21 -20.30 -11.99
C ARG A 109 6.14 -20.80 -10.54
N ARG A 110 7.19 -20.59 -9.78
CA ARG A 110 7.26 -21.04 -8.38
C ARG A 110 6.38 -20.22 -7.45
N TYR A 111 6.34 -18.89 -7.63
CA TYR A 111 5.78 -17.97 -6.64
C TYR A 111 4.44 -17.36 -7.04
N LEU A 112 4.28 -16.88 -8.28
CA LEU A 112 3.10 -16.11 -8.67
C LEU A 112 1.78 -16.89 -8.55
N PRO A 113 1.67 -18.18 -8.92
CA PRO A 113 0.41 -18.92 -8.75
C PRO A 113 0.00 -19.03 -7.28
N LYS A 114 0.97 -19.23 -6.37
CA LYS A 114 0.71 -19.33 -4.93
C LYS A 114 0.36 -17.97 -4.30
N MET A 115 0.89 -16.90 -4.87
CA MET A 115 0.51 -15.55 -4.48
C MET A 115 -0.91 -15.24 -4.93
N ALA A 116 -1.26 -15.55 -6.16
CA ALA A 116 -2.60 -15.34 -6.70
C ALA A 116 -3.67 -16.16 -5.95
N SER A 117 -3.37 -17.40 -5.52
CA SER A 117 -4.27 -18.22 -4.70
C SER A 117 -4.35 -17.79 -3.22
N GLY A 118 -3.45 -16.92 -2.75
CA GLY A 118 -3.35 -16.54 -1.33
C GLY A 118 -2.69 -17.59 -0.43
N ASP A 119 -2.13 -18.67 -0.98
CA ASP A 119 -1.36 -19.66 -0.22
C ASP A 119 -0.01 -19.14 0.23
N MET A 120 0.55 -18.17 -0.50
CA MET A 120 1.82 -17.52 -0.21
C MET A 120 1.63 -16.01 -0.08
N ILE A 121 1.96 -15.45 1.07
CA ILE A 121 1.86 -14.02 1.33
C ILE A 121 3.22 -13.37 1.05
N GLY A 122 3.21 -12.28 0.26
CA GLY A 122 4.40 -11.52 -0.09
C GLY A 122 4.60 -10.28 0.77
N ALA A 123 5.87 -9.95 1.04
CA ALA A 123 6.31 -8.69 1.62
C ALA A 123 7.53 -8.15 0.88
N ILE A 124 7.80 -6.84 1.04
CA ILE A 124 9.03 -6.20 0.58
C ILE A 124 9.73 -5.51 1.74
N ALA A 125 11.03 -5.76 1.89
CA ALA A 125 11.82 -5.29 3.01
C ALA A 125 12.90 -4.32 2.53
N MET A 126 12.56 -3.02 2.55
CA MET A 126 13.44 -1.92 2.17
C MET A 126 14.03 -1.23 3.40
N SER A 127 13.16 -0.72 4.28
CA SER A 127 13.52 0.14 5.42
C SER A 127 14.34 -0.58 6.47
N GLU A 128 15.31 0.14 7.05
CA GLU A 128 16.15 -0.30 8.16
C GLU A 128 16.08 0.71 9.30
N PRO A 129 16.49 0.37 10.53
CA PRO A 129 16.53 1.33 11.64
C PRO A 129 17.29 2.61 11.31
N ALA A 130 18.29 2.56 10.43
CA ALA A 130 19.11 3.70 10.01
C ALA A 130 18.83 4.20 8.58
N ALA A 131 17.91 3.58 7.82
CA ALA A 131 17.65 3.91 6.43
C ALA A 131 16.14 3.84 6.13
N GLY A 132 15.52 5.01 5.94
CA GLY A 132 14.12 5.16 5.54
C GLY A 132 14.01 5.99 4.26
N SER A 133 13.89 7.32 4.36
CA SER A 133 13.85 8.22 3.19
C SER A 133 15.13 8.14 2.35
N ASP A 134 16.27 7.93 2.98
CA ASP A 134 17.53 7.65 2.30
C ASP A 134 17.73 6.13 2.12
N LEU A 135 17.15 5.59 1.05
CA LEU A 135 17.33 4.18 0.68
C LEU A 135 18.77 3.86 0.23
N GLN A 136 19.59 4.85 -0.10
CA GLN A 136 20.99 4.62 -0.42
C GLN A 136 21.80 4.22 0.82
N GLY A 137 21.33 4.65 2.01
CA GLY A 137 21.91 4.33 3.31
C GLY A 137 21.63 2.92 3.84
N VAL A 138 21.01 2.03 3.08
CA VAL A 138 20.80 0.62 3.44
C VAL A 138 22.12 -0.04 3.80
N ARG A 139 22.15 -0.76 4.93
CA ARG A 139 23.34 -1.43 5.50
C ARG A 139 23.28 -2.95 5.46
N THR A 140 22.10 -3.55 5.25
CA THR A 140 21.99 -5.00 5.03
C THR A 140 22.88 -5.39 3.87
N THR A 141 23.79 -6.34 4.08
CA THR A 141 24.76 -6.82 3.09
C THR A 141 24.39 -8.18 2.55
N ALA A 142 24.81 -8.47 1.32
CA ALA A 142 24.71 -9.78 0.68
C ALA A 142 26.07 -10.10 0.04
N ARG A 143 26.93 -10.80 0.76
CA ARG A 143 28.26 -11.16 0.28
C ARG A 143 28.20 -12.48 -0.50
N ARG A 144 28.71 -12.47 -1.72
CA ARG A 144 28.77 -13.69 -2.54
C ARG A 144 29.71 -14.74 -1.93
N ASP A 145 29.27 -15.99 -1.91
CA ASP A 145 29.98 -17.16 -1.41
C ASP A 145 29.69 -18.37 -2.34
N GLY A 146 30.45 -18.47 -3.43
CA GLY A 146 30.24 -19.47 -4.48
C GLY A 146 28.87 -19.34 -5.14
N GLU A 147 28.08 -20.39 -5.07
CA GLU A 147 26.70 -20.44 -5.59
C GLU A 147 25.66 -19.89 -4.61
N HIS A 148 26.07 -19.18 -3.58
CA HIS A 148 25.20 -18.56 -2.58
C HIS A 148 25.58 -17.12 -2.32
N TYR A 149 24.67 -16.41 -1.65
CA TYR A 149 24.96 -15.16 -0.95
C TYR A 149 24.73 -15.36 0.55
N VAL A 150 25.56 -14.72 1.36
CA VAL A 150 25.40 -14.65 2.82
C VAL A 150 24.87 -13.26 3.16
N LEU A 151 23.62 -13.22 3.65
CA LEU A 151 22.95 -11.98 4.01
C LEU A 151 23.09 -11.74 5.52
N ASN A 152 23.43 -10.49 5.87
CA ASN A 152 23.50 -9.99 7.24
C ASN A 152 22.87 -8.62 7.35
N GLY A 153 22.00 -8.42 8.35
CA GLY A 153 21.34 -7.15 8.60
C GLY A 153 19.98 -7.27 9.25
N SER A 154 19.27 -6.15 9.29
CA SER A 154 17.91 -6.10 9.84
C SER A 154 17.04 -5.12 9.07
N LYS A 155 15.75 -5.40 9.04
CA LYS A 155 14.72 -4.56 8.43
C LYS A 155 13.66 -4.22 9.45
N THR A 156 13.06 -3.03 9.32
CA THR A 156 12.01 -2.56 10.22
C THR A 156 10.82 -1.98 9.46
N PHE A 157 9.67 -1.92 10.11
CA PHE A 157 8.40 -1.43 9.54
C PHE A 157 7.92 -2.23 8.33
N ILE A 158 8.15 -3.54 8.31
CA ILE A 158 7.82 -4.38 7.16
C ILE A 158 6.37 -4.83 7.25
N THR A 159 5.53 -4.27 6.39
CA THR A 159 4.13 -4.66 6.20
C THR A 159 4.06 -6.11 5.70
N ASN A 160 3.12 -6.88 6.21
CA ASN A 160 2.99 -8.32 6.00
C ASN A 160 4.19 -9.13 6.51
N GLY A 161 5.18 -8.51 7.14
CA GLY A 161 6.44 -9.19 7.52
C GLY A 161 6.24 -10.38 8.46
N TRP A 162 5.27 -10.31 9.35
CA TRP A 162 4.90 -11.42 10.23
C TRP A 162 4.27 -12.58 9.46
N HIS A 163 3.35 -12.29 8.54
CA HIS A 163 2.67 -13.30 7.74
C HIS A 163 3.47 -13.79 6.54
N ALA A 164 4.39 -12.98 6.01
CA ALA A 164 5.08 -13.27 4.76
C ALA A 164 5.66 -14.68 4.70
N ASP A 165 5.40 -15.36 3.60
CA ASP A 165 6.06 -16.60 3.21
C ASP A 165 7.21 -16.31 2.24
N LEU A 166 7.12 -15.18 1.52
CA LEU A 166 8.12 -14.67 0.60
C LEU A 166 8.39 -13.19 0.88
N VAL A 167 9.66 -12.82 1.00
CA VAL A 167 10.09 -11.43 1.21
C VAL A 167 11.07 -11.03 0.12
N VAL A 168 10.77 -9.95 -0.59
CA VAL A 168 11.75 -9.26 -1.47
C VAL A 168 12.63 -8.40 -0.57
N VAL A 169 13.90 -8.75 -0.42
CA VAL A 169 14.85 -8.09 0.48
C VAL A 169 15.84 -7.24 -0.30
N VAL A 170 15.93 -5.97 0.07
CA VAL A 170 16.92 -5.02 -0.46
C VAL A 170 18.23 -5.16 0.33
N ALA A 171 19.34 -5.49 -0.35
CA ALA A 171 20.64 -5.64 0.29
C ALA A 171 21.79 -5.10 -0.60
N LYS A 172 22.92 -4.77 0.03
CA LYS A 172 24.15 -4.34 -0.65
C LYS A 172 24.98 -5.56 -1.06
N THR A 173 25.15 -5.75 -2.34
CA THR A 173 26.13 -6.68 -2.91
C THR A 173 27.48 -6.03 -3.12
N ASP A 174 27.50 -4.70 -3.35
CA ASP A 174 28.71 -3.87 -3.38
C ASP A 174 28.50 -2.60 -2.53
N PRO A 175 28.86 -2.62 -1.23
CA PRO A 175 28.73 -1.46 -0.36
C PRO A 175 29.48 -0.21 -0.83
N ALA A 176 30.61 -0.38 -1.56
CA ALA A 176 31.44 0.73 -2.03
C ALA A 176 30.77 1.49 -3.19
N ALA A 177 29.89 0.85 -3.96
CA ALA A 177 29.21 1.46 -5.08
C ALA A 177 27.96 2.29 -4.68
N GLY A 178 27.69 2.48 -3.39
CA GLY A 178 26.53 3.26 -2.91
C GLY A 178 25.20 2.68 -3.41
N ALA A 179 24.32 3.52 -3.98
CA ALA A 179 23.04 3.07 -4.54
C ALA A 179 23.20 2.01 -5.63
N LYS A 180 24.24 2.13 -6.46
CA LYS A 180 24.52 1.21 -7.57
C LYS A 180 24.96 -0.19 -7.11
N GLY A 181 25.31 -0.38 -5.85
CA GLY A 181 25.68 -1.68 -5.29
C GLY A 181 24.53 -2.41 -4.62
N THR A 182 23.28 -2.06 -4.93
CA THR A 182 22.08 -2.63 -4.33
C THR A 182 21.49 -3.73 -5.21
N SER A 183 21.12 -4.87 -4.58
CA SER A 183 20.46 -6.00 -5.22
C SER A 183 19.19 -6.40 -4.47
N LEU A 184 18.32 -7.17 -5.10
CA LEU A 184 17.10 -7.70 -4.54
C LEU A 184 17.20 -9.22 -4.41
N PHE A 185 16.74 -9.76 -3.27
CA PHE A 185 16.76 -11.18 -2.98
C PHE A 185 15.37 -11.69 -2.57
N LEU A 186 15.02 -12.87 -3.03
CA LEU A 186 13.80 -13.58 -2.64
C LEU A 186 14.10 -14.47 -1.44
N ILE A 187 13.58 -14.11 -0.29
CA ILE A 187 13.81 -14.86 0.97
C ILE A 187 12.52 -15.56 1.35
N GLU A 188 12.58 -16.89 1.46
CA GLU A 188 11.45 -17.71 1.89
C GLU A 188 11.42 -17.90 3.40
N ARG A 189 10.22 -18.00 3.93
CA ARG A 189 9.99 -18.36 5.32
C ARG A 189 10.66 -19.70 5.66
N GLY A 190 11.35 -19.75 6.79
CA GLY A 190 11.99 -20.97 7.28
C GLY A 190 13.41 -21.20 6.76
N MET A 191 13.96 -20.31 5.93
CA MET A 191 15.39 -20.36 5.61
C MET A 191 16.23 -20.17 6.88
N PRO A 192 17.23 -21.03 7.15
CA PRO A 192 18.11 -20.89 8.32
C PRO A 192 18.84 -19.54 8.34
N GLY A 193 18.74 -18.80 9.44
CA GLY A 193 19.31 -17.46 9.59
C GLY A 193 18.34 -16.33 9.20
N PHE A 194 17.09 -16.65 8.83
CA PHE A 194 16.02 -15.68 8.65
C PHE A 194 15.06 -15.74 9.84
N ASP A 195 15.03 -14.69 10.65
CA ASP A 195 14.16 -14.55 11.81
C ASP A 195 13.22 -13.38 11.68
N LYS A 196 11.99 -13.57 12.16
CA LYS A 196 10.97 -12.53 12.28
C LYS A 196 10.98 -12.01 13.70
N GLY A 197 11.13 -10.70 13.83
CA GLY A 197 11.09 -10.00 15.10
C GLY A 197 9.68 -9.77 15.61
N GLN A 198 9.56 -8.79 16.49
CA GLN A 198 8.27 -8.43 17.09
C GLN A 198 7.34 -7.78 16.06
N ARG A 199 6.02 -8.00 16.25
CA ARG A 199 5.00 -7.17 15.62
C ARG A 199 4.99 -5.81 16.30
N LEU A 200 5.09 -4.76 15.50
CA LEU A 200 5.22 -3.39 15.99
C LEU A 200 3.84 -2.81 16.35
N LYS A 201 3.73 -2.19 17.51
CA LYS A 201 2.52 -1.45 17.90
C LYS A 201 2.47 -0.12 17.17
N LYS A 202 1.37 0.14 16.48
CA LYS A 202 1.17 1.33 15.63
C LYS A 202 0.04 2.22 16.16
N VAL A 203 0.04 3.47 15.75
CA VAL A 203 -1.06 4.42 16.04
C VAL A 203 -2.34 3.99 15.31
N GLY A 204 -2.22 3.63 14.04
CA GLY A 204 -3.29 3.13 13.17
C GLY A 204 -2.89 1.85 12.47
N LEU A 205 -3.69 1.41 11.47
CA LEU A 205 -3.52 0.14 10.72
C LEU A 205 -3.34 -1.04 11.68
N LYS A 206 -4.10 -1.08 12.77
CA LYS A 206 -3.87 -2.02 13.87
C LYS A 206 -4.01 -3.47 13.43
N ALA A 207 -4.97 -3.77 12.55
CA ALA A 207 -5.19 -5.11 12.01
C ALA A 207 -4.15 -5.55 10.96
N GLN A 208 -3.33 -4.62 10.43
CA GLN A 208 -2.26 -4.95 9.49
C GLN A 208 -0.99 -5.30 10.26
N ASP A 209 -0.42 -6.49 10.03
CA ASP A 209 0.85 -6.80 10.64
C ASP A 209 1.98 -5.92 10.06
N THR A 210 2.88 -5.54 10.94
CA THR A 210 4.10 -4.80 10.61
C THR A 210 5.17 -5.26 11.56
N SER A 211 6.29 -5.77 11.06
CA SER A 211 7.30 -6.41 11.91
C SER A 211 8.72 -6.00 11.56
N GLU A 212 9.63 -6.42 12.43
CA GLU A 212 11.06 -6.43 12.17
C GLU A 212 11.46 -7.78 11.56
N LEU A 213 12.52 -7.76 10.74
CA LEU A 213 13.11 -8.96 10.13
C LEU A 213 14.62 -8.93 10.36
N PHE A 214 15.20 -10.09 10.66
CA PHE A 214 16.62 -10.24 10.94
C PHE A 214 17.25 -11.29 10.05
N PHE A 215 18.45 -11.01 9.57
CA PHE A 215 19.27 -11.89 8.74
C PHE A 215 20.61 -12.09 9.42
N ASN A 216 20.88 -13.33 9.85
CA ASN A 216 22.07 -13.71 10.61
C ASN A 216 22.77 -14.84 9.85
N ASP A 217 23.82 -14.49 9.10
CA ASP A 217 24.54 -15.42 8.21
C ASP A 217 23.59 -16.25 7.33
N LEU A 218 22.50 -15.62 6.88
CA LEU A 218 21.49 -16.26 6.05
C LEU A 218 22.09 -16.64 4.69
N ARG A 219 22.22 -17.94 4.45
CA ARG A 219 22.71 -18.48 3.17
C ARG A 219 21.55 -18.59 2.16
N VAL A 220 21.64 -17.80 1.10
CA VAL A 220 20.63 -17.70 0.05
C VAL A 220 21.23 -18.22 -1.26
N PRO A 221 20.64 -19.21 -1.93
CA PRO A 221 21.10 -19.64 -3.26
C PRO A 221 21.14 -18.48 -4.27
N ALA A 222 22.12 -18.47 -5.15
CA ALA A 222 22.24 -17.43 -6.17
C ALA A 222 21.01 -17.35 -7.11
N SER A 223 20.28 -18.46 -7.28
CA SER A 223 19.01 -18.52 -7.99
C SER A 223 17.87 -17.71 -7.34
N GLN A 224 18.04 -17.26 -6.10
CA GLN A 224 17.10 -16.38 -5.39
C GLN A 224 17.42 -14.88 -5.56
N LEU A 225 18.45 -14.53 -6.33
CA LEU A 225 18.65 -13.16 -6.78
C LEU A 225 17.50 -12.77 -7.72
N LEU A 226 16.82 -11.68 -7.40
CA LEU A 226 15.75 -11.15 -8.25
C LEU A 226 16.32 -10.20 -9.31
N GLY A 227 16.24 -10.58 -10.56
CA GLY A 227 16.83 -9.83 -11.66
C GLY A 227 18.36 -9.94 -11.70
N LYS A 228 19.04 -8.82 -11.92
CA LYS A 228 20.50 -8.75 -12.06
C LYS A 228 21.14 -8.15 -10.80
N GLU A 229 22.32 -8.66 -10.46
CA GLU A 229 23.14 -8.11 -9.37
C GLU A 229 23.41 -6.62 -9.61
N ASN A 230 23.36 -5.83 -8.54
CA ASN A 230 23.60 -4.39 -8.55
C ASN A 230 22.58 -3.54 -9.35
N GLN A 231 21.41 -4.13 -9.72
CA GLN A 231 20.34 -3.40 -10.38
C GLN A 231 19.14 -3.10 -9.46
N GLY A 232 19.18 -3.54 -8.22
CA GLY A 232 18.04 -3.43 -7.30
C GLY A 232 17.53 -2.00 -7.12
N PHE A 233 18.42 -1.02 -7.00
CA PHE A 233 18.02 0.38 -6.86
C PHE A 233 17.26 0.90 -8.09
N ILE A 234 17.68 0.48 -9.29
CA ILE A 234 16.99 0.86 -10.53
C ILE A 234 15.57 0.27 -10.55
N TYR A 235 15.43 -0.99 -10.17
CA TYR A 235 14.13 -1.65 -10.09
C TYR A 235 13.20 -0.94 -9.10
N LEU A 236 13.69 -0.59 -7.91
CA LEU A 236 12.92 0.19 -6.95
C LEU A 236 12.41 1.52 -7.57
N MET A 237 13.27 2.25 -8.26
CA MET A 237 12.89 3.54 -8.87
C MET A 237 11.85 3.38 -9.99
N GLN A 238 11.86 2.27 -10.73
CA GLN A 238 10.91 1.99 -11.81
C GLN A 238 9.51 1.62 -11.29
N GLU A 239 9.42 0.97 -10.14
CA GLU A 239 8.12 0.56 -9.56
C GLU A 239 7.44 1.67 -8.74
N LEU A 240 8.21 2.58 -8.15
CA LEU A 240 7.69 3.65 -7.28
C LEU A 240 6.54 4.49 -7.84
N PRO A 241 6.44 4.84 -9.13
CA PRO A 241 5.30 5.59 -9.64
C PRO A 241 3.96 4.88 -9.40
N TRP A 242 3.88 3.57 -9.65
CA TRP A 242 2.68 2.79 -9.36
C TRP A 242 2.43 2.64 -7.85
N GLU A 243 3.46 2.37 -7.05
CA GLU A 243 3.35 2.28 -5.59
C GLU A 243 2.77 3.57 -4.98
N ARG A 244 3.17 4.73 -5.51
CA ARG A 244 2.64 6.06 -5.10
C ARG A 244 1.19 6.28 -5.52
N MET A 245 0.81 5.82 -6.71
CA MET A 245 -0.57 5.90 -7.17
C MET A 245 -1.52 5.10 -6.30
N GLN A 246 -1.13 3.91 -5.82
CA GLN A 246 -1.93 3.12 -4.88
C GLN A 246 -2.30 3.93 -3.63
N ILE A 247 -1.33 4.69 -3.10
CA ILE A 247 -1.55 5.58 -1.95
C ILE A 247 -2.55 6.70 -2.30
N ALA A 248 -2.39 7.33 -3.46
CA ALA A 248 -3.28 8.40 -3.89
C ALA A 248 -4.73 7.92 -4.10
N ILE A 249 -4.89 6.75 -4.73
CA ILE A 249 -6.20 6.11 -4.96
C ILE A 249 -6.91 5.84 -3.63
N GLY A 250 -6.23 5.12 -2.73
CA GLY A 250 -6.79 4.79 -1.41
C GLY A 250 -7.08 6.03 -0.56
N ALA A 251 -6.23 7.06 -0.63
CA ALA A 251 -6.41 8.31 0.11
C ALA A 251 -7.67 9.08 -0.32
N VAL A 252 -7.92 9.20 -1.63
CA VAL A 252 -9.11 9.89 -2.15
C VAL A 252 -10.38 9.12 -1.81
N GLU A 253 -10.37 7.79 -1.92
CA GLU A 253 -11.53 6.97 -1.58
C GLU A 253 -11.83 6.99 -0.08
N SER A 254 -10.81 6.88 0.77
CA SER A 254 -10.96 7.01 2.23
C SER A 254 -11.50 8.39 2.65
N ALA A 255 -11.06 9.46 1.98
CA ALA A 255 -11.58 10.80 2.22
C ALA A 255 -13.07 10.91 1.82
N GLN A 256 -13.46 10.33 0.67
CA GLN A 256 -14.87 10.28 0.27
C GLN A 256 -15.72 9.49 1.25
N ALA A 257 -15.26 8.31 1.66
CA ALA A 257 -15.95 7.48 2.66
C ALA A 257 -16.18 8.22 3.98
N ALA A 258 -15.16 8.96 4.45
CA ALA A 258 -15.29 9.77 5.66
C ALA A 258 -16.36 10.86 5.53
N ILE A 259 -16.48 11.51 4.37
CA ILE A 259 -17.55 12.49 4.10
C ILE A 259 -18.91 11.78 4.12
N ASP A 260 -19.03 10.60 3.49
CA ASP A 260 -20.30 9.87 3.41
C ASP A 260 -20.77 9.44 4.82
N TRP A 261 -19.89 8.88 5.65
CA TRP A 261 -20.21 8.56 7.05
C TRP A 261 -20.59 9.80 7.86
N THR A 262 -19.90 10.92 7.63
CA THR A 262 -20.17 12.18 8.33
C THR A 262 -21.51 12.79 7.89
N LEU A 263 -21.85 12.70 6.60
CA LEU A 263 -23.15 13.12 6.07
C LEU A 263 -24.30 12.36 6.73
N ASP A 264 -24.17 11.04 6.85
CA ASP A 264 -25.16 10.21 7.55
C ASP A 264 -25.27 10.62 9.03
N TYR A 265 -24.13 10.75 9.70
CA TYR A 265 -24.09 11.12 11.11
C TYR A 265 -24.75 12.49 11.38
N VAL A 266 -24.36 13.55 10.65
CA VAL A 266 -24.88 14.91 10.90
C VAL A 266 -26.35 15.09 10.56
N LYS A 267 -26.89 14.30 9.61
CA LYS A 267 -28.32 14.26 9.28
C LYS A 267 -29.16 13.66 10.41
N ASN A 268 -28.60 12.72 11.16
CA ASN A 268 -29.31 11.98 12.20
C ASN A 268 -29.04 12.51 13.61
N ARG A 269 -27.87 13.12 13.86
CA ARG A 269 -27.50 13.64 15.19
C ARG A 269 -28.28 14.92 15.53
N LYS A 270 -29.05 14.88 16.61
CA LYS A 270 -29.83 16.01 17.13
C LYS A 270 -29.08 16.73 18.23
N VAL A 271 -29.02 18.06 18.16
CA VAL A 271 -28.45 18.97 19.16
C VAL A 271 -29.24 20.29 19.14
N PHE A 272 -29.45 20.93 20.27
CA PHE A 272 -30.20 22.19 20.37
C PHE A 272 -31.57 22.20 19.66
N GLY A 273 -32.28 21.07 19.70
CA GLY A 273 -33.60 20.94 19.10
C GLY A 273 -33.64 20.73 17.57
N THR A 274 -32.47 20.65 16.90
CA THR A 274 -32.36 20.42 15.44
C THR A 274 -31.26 19.41 15.14
N THR A 275 -30.97 19.11 13.85
CA THR A 275 -29.87 18.25 13.44
C THR A 275 -28.57 19.03 13.26
N VAL A 276 -27.41 18.38 13.44
CA VAL A 276 -26.10 19.00 13.19
C VAL A 276 -26.01 19.52 11.75
N ALA A 277 -26.63 18.84 10.79
CA ALA A 277 -26.71 19.26 9.39
C ALA A 277 -27.41 20.61 9.19
N SER A 278 -28.24 21.07 10.13
CA SER A 278 -28.97 22.35 10.02
C SER A 278 -28.06 23.56 10.19
N PHE A 279 -26.90 23.40 10.84
CA PHE A 279 -25.98 24.51 11.08
C PHE A 279 -25.23 24.90 9.79
N GLN A 280 -25.16 26.20 9.52
CA GLN A 280 -24.53 26.73 8.32
C GLN A 280 -23.06 26.32 8.22
N ASN A 281 -22.31 26.40 9.33
CA ASN A 281 -20.90 26.02 9.37
C ASN A 281 -20.69 24.56 8.94
N THR A 282 -21.52 23.63 9.45
CA THR A 282 -21.46 22.20 9.07
C THR A 282 -21.66 22.01 7.55
N ARG A 283 -22.66 22.67 7.00
CA ARG A 283 -22.98 22.57 5.56
C ARG A 283 -21.87 23.13 4.69
N PHE A 284 -21.32 24.28 5.07
CA PHE A 284 -20.24 24.92 4.29
C PHE A 284 -18.97 24.09 4.35
N ARG A 285 -18.59 23.60 5.54
CA ARG A 285 -17.42 22.75 5.67
C ARG A 285 -17.54 21.47 4.83
N LEU A 286 -18.66 20.76 4.87
CA LEU A 286 -18.89 19.58 4.05
C LEU A 286 -18.86 19.88 2.54
N ALA A 287 -19.38 21.05 2.12
CA ALA A 287 -19.33 21.47 0.71
C ALA A 287 -17.87 21.73 0.25
N GLU A 288 -17.05 22.39 1.08
CA GLU A 288 -15.63 22.63 0.81
C GLU A 288 -14.88 21.30 0.67
N LEU A 289 -15.03 20.39 1.65
CA LEU A 289 -14.36 19.08 1.64
C LEU A 289 -14.78 18.24 0.43
N GLN A 290 -16.07 18.18 0.12
CA GLN A 290 -16.57 17.45 -1.05
C GLN A 290 -16.00 18.01 -2.36
N THR A 291 -15.85 19.33 -2.47
CA THR A 291 -15.28 19.98 -3.64
C THR A 291 -13.80 19.58 -3.81
N GLU A 292 -13.00 19.64 -2.74
CA GLU A 292 -11.59 19.26 -2.78
C GLU A 292 -11.38 17.78 -3.12
N VAL A 293 -12.20 16.89 -2.55
CA VAL A 293 -12.17 15.45 -2.87
C VAL A 293 -12.54 15.20 -4.32
N GLN A 294 -13.53 15.92 -4.86
CA GLN A 294 -13.91 15.82 -6.29
C GLN A 294 -12.76 16.26 -7.21
N ILE A 295 -12.04 17.33 -6.87
CA ILE A 295 -10.88 17.80 -7.63
C ILE A 295 -9.77 16.74 -7.59
N ALA A 296 -9.48 16.20 -6.40
CA ALA A 296 -8.47 15.14 -6.23
C ALA A 296 -8.85 13.87 -7.01
N ARG A 297 -10.13 13.48 -7.04
CA ARG A 297 -10.63 12.35 -7.82
C ARG A 297 -10.35 12.52 -9.31
N VAL A 298 -10.68 13.67 -9.88
CA VAL A 298 -10.42 13.97 -11.29
C VAL A 298 -8.93 13.90 -11.60
N PHE A 299 -8.09 14.42 -10.71
CA PHE A 299 -6.63 14.36 -10.88
C PHE A 299 -6.10 12.90 -10.84
N VAL A 300 -6.56 12.11 -9.88
CA VAL A 300 -6.19 10.68 -9.78
C VAL A 300 -6.65 9.91 -11.01
N ASP A 301 -7.88 10.13 -11.49
CA ASP A 301 -8.40 9.48 -12.70
C ASP A 301 -7.55 9.84 -13.93
N ARG A 302 -7.12 11.10 -14.07
CA ARG A 302 -6.21 11.50 -15.14
C ARG A 302 -4.83 10.85 -15.04
N CYS A 303 -4.32 10.67 -13.81
CA CYS A 303 -3.07 9.93 -13.57
C CYS A 303 -3.22 8.44 -13.94
N LEU A 304 -4.38 7.83 -13.65
CA LEU A 304 -4.67 6.44 -14.05
C LEU A 304 -4.73 6.27 -15.56
N GLU A 305 -5.35 7.19 -16.29
CA GLU A 305 -5.32 7.20 -17.76
C GLU A 305 -3.88 7.22 -18.28
N ALA A 306 -3.05 8.13 -17.76
CA ALA A 306 -1.64 8.20 -18.12
C ALA A 306 -0.85 6.95 -17.74
N LEU A 307 -1.18 6.30 -16.62
CA LEU A 307 -0.57 5.04 -16.20
C LEU A 307 -0.89 3.88 -17.15
N ILE A 308 -2.16 3.77 -17.59
CA ILE A 308 -2.60 2.74 -18.54
C ILE A 308 -1.91 2.92 -19.91
N GLU A 309 -1.62 4.16 -20.28
CA GLU A 309 -0.90 4.51 -21.50
C GLU A 309 0.64 4.44 -21.37
N ASP A 310 1.18 3.97 -20.23
CA ASP A 310 2.62 3.98 -19.89
C ASP A 310 3.27 5.38 -20.00
N LYS A 311 2.51 6.44 -19.70
CA LYS A 311 2.93 7.86 -19.80
C LYS A 311 3.03 8.55 -18.43
N LEU A 312 2.73 7.85 -17.34
CA LEU A 312 2.80 8.46 -16.01
C LEU A 312 4.25 8.64 -15.56
N ASP A 313 4.66 9.89 -15.44
CA ASP A 313 6.00 10.23 -14.94
C ASP A 313 6.08 10.25 -13.40
N THR A 314 7.32 10.18 -12.90
CA THR A 314 7.59 10.14 -11.45
C THR A 314 7.14 11.40 -10.72
N ALA A 315 7.23 12.58 -11.35
CA ALA A 315 6.83 13.84 -10.71
C ALA A 315 5.32 13.92 -10.55
N THR A 316 4.57 13.57 -11.59
CA THR A 316 3.09 13.51 -11.56
C THR A 316 2.58 12.51 -10.52
N ALA A 317 3.17 11.30 -10.47
CA ALA A 317 2.85 10.31 -9.43
C ALA A 317 3.18 10.84 -8.01
N SER A 318 4.26 11.59 -7.87
CA SER A 318 4.64 12.23 -6.60
C SER A 318 3.66 13.33 -6.20
N MET A 319 3.17 14.14 -7.18
CA MET A 319 2.11 15.13 -6.95
C MET A 319 0.84 14.46 -6.44
N ALA A 320 0.39 13.39 -7.10
CA ALA A 320 -0.80 12.65 -6.69
C ALA A 320 -0.68 12.10 -5.27
N LYS A 321 0.45 11.46 -4.96
CA LYS A 321 0.70 10.86 -3.64
C LYS A 321 0.66 11.91 -2.53
N TYR A 322 1.47 12.99 -2.64
CA TYR A 322 1.57 13.95 -1.53
C TYR A 322 0.26 14.72 -1.36
N TRP A 323 -0.33 15.21 -2.46
CA TRP A 323 -1.55 16.00 -2.40
C TRP A 323 -2.73 15.21 -1.83
N CYS A 324 -2.97 14.00 -2.35
CA CYS A 324 -4.10 13.18 -1.91
C CYS A 324 -3.95 12.70 -0.46
N SER A 325 -2.73 12.37 0.00
CA SER A 325 -2.51 11.98 1.40
C SER A 325 -2.63 13.15 2.38
N ASP A 326 -2.24 14.37 1.98
CA ASP A 326 -2.47 15.58 2.78
C ASP A 326 -3.96 15.91 2.84
N LEU A 327 -4.68 15.83 1.72
CA LEU A 327 -6.12 16.04 1.64
C LEU A 327 -6.87 15.02 2.50
N GLN A 328 -6.53 13.73 2.42
CA GLN A 328 -7.14 12.70 3.27
C GLN A 328 -7.02 13.05 4.75
N GLY A 329 -5.84 13.46 5.19
CA GLY A 329 -5.64 13.87 6.59
C GLY A 329 -6.49 15.07 6.99
N LYS A 330 -6.61 16.08 6.12
CA LYS A 330 -7.47 17.25 6.32
C LYS A 330 -8.95 16.85 6.42
N VAL A 331 -9.43 16.05 5.49
CA VAL A 331 -10.84 15.62 5.44
C VAL A 331 -11.20 14.81 6.68
N LEU A 332 -10.36 13.86 7.07
CA LEU A 332 -10.61 13.01 8.24
C LEU A 332 -10.59 13.80 9.53
N ASP A 333 -9.69 14.76 9.69
CA ASP A 333 -9.62 15.64 10.87
C ASP A 333 -10.90 16.45 11.04
N GLU A 334 -11.39 17.05 9.97
CA GLU A 334 -12.66 17.79 9.96
C GLU A 334 -13.88 16.88 10.19
N CYS A 335 -13.87 15.67 9.64
CA CYS A 335 -14.93 14.69 9.87
C CYS A 335 -14.98 14.23 11.34
N VAL A 336 -13.83 13.98 11.97
CA VAL A 336 -13.73 13.71 13.41
C VAL A 336 -14.32 14.87 14.21
N GLN A 337 -13.98 16.11 13.86
CA GLN A 337 -14.50 17.31 14.51
C GLN A 337 -16.03 17.41 14.41
N LEU A 338 -16.60 17.10 13.25
CA LEU A 338 -18.05 17.13 13.00
C LEU A 338 -18.82 16.02 13.77
N HIS A 339 -18.16 14.93 14.14
CA HIS A 339 -18.73 13.90 15.02
C HIS A 339 -18.68 14.28 16.50
N GLY A 340 -17.89 15.29 16.89
CA GLY A 340 -17.70 15.67 18.29
C GLY A 340 -17.09 14.53 19.10
N GLY A 341 -17.55 14.31 20.35
CA GLY A 341 -17.02 13.25 21.22
C GLY A 341 -17.06 11.85 20.61
N TYR A 342 -18.05 11.55 19.78
CA TYR A 342 -18.14 10.26 19.07
C TYR A 342 -17.06 10.09 18.01
N GLY A 343 -16.56 11.17 17.41
CA GLY A 343 -15.44 11.13 16.49
C GLY A 343 -14.12 10.71 17.13
N PHE A 344 -14.03 10.72 18.46
CA PHE A 344 -12.86 10.28 19.21
C PHE A 344 -12.98 8.83 19.75
N MET A 345 -14.13 8.19 19.52
CA MET A 345 -14.39 6.82 19.95
C MET A 345 -13.99 5.82 18.87
N TRP A 346 -13.22 4.80 19.24
CA TRP A 346 -12.65 3.80 18.32
C TRP A 346 -13.71 2.98 17.55
N GLU A 347 -14.90 2.85 18.10
CA GLU A 347 -16.06 2.18 17.48
C GLU A 347 -16.53 2.89 16.20
N TYR A 348 -16.28 4.21 16.10
CA TYR A 348 -16.66 4.97 14.91
C TYR A 348 -15.61 4.85 13.81
N PRO A 349 -16.01 4.55 12.57
CA PRO A 349 -15.07 4.35 11.46
C PRO A 349 -14.20 5.58 11.19
N VAL A 350 -14.73 6.80 11.41
CA VAL A 350 -14.00 8.05 11.20
C VAL A 350 -12.79 8.16 12.13
N ALA A 351 -12.87 7.69 13.37
CA ALA A 351 -11.77 7.70 14.32
C ALA A 351 -10.64 6.76 13.88
N ARG A 352 -11.00 5.53 13.47
CA ARG A 352 -10.04 4.56 12.95
C ARG A 352 -9.38 5.06 11.69
N ALA A 353 -10.16 5.54 10.71
CA ALA A 353 -9.65 6.08 9.47
C ALA A 353 -8.71 7.28 9.67
N TRP A 354 -8.99 8.15 10.64
CA TRP A 354 -8.12 9.26 11.01
C TRP A 354 -6.75 8.78 11.51
N ALA A 355 -6.72 7.78 12.39
CA ALA A 355 -5.48 7.19 12.88
C ALA A 355 -4.71 6.45 11.75
N ASP A 356 -5.42 5.70 10.91
CA ASP A 356 -4.86 4.92 9.81
C ASP A 356 -4.25 5.82 8.72
N ALA A 357 -4.91 6.95 8.42
CA ALA A 357 -4.44 7.89 7.40
C ALA A 357 -3.10 8.55 7.73
N ARG A 358 -2.70 8.60 9.02
CA ARG A 358 -1.51 9.34 9.42
C ARG A 358 -0.23 8.84 8.75
N VAL A 359 -0.12 7.54 8.49
CA VAL A 359 1.07 6.93 7.87
C VAL A 359 1.16 7.20 6.36
N GLN A 360 0.06 7.56 5.69
CA GLN A 360 0.02 7.81 4.25
C GLN A 360 1.00 8.91 3.80
N ARG A 361 1.29 9.86 4.68
CA ARG A 361 2.27 10.94 4.43
C ARG A 361 3.73 10.50 4.63
N ILE A 362 3.95 9.29 5.17
CA ILE A 362 5.27 8.80 5.59
C ILE A 362 5.77 7.71 4.65
N TYR A 363 5.01 6.63 4.45
CA TYR A 363 5.46 5.51 3.62
C TYR A 363 5.32 5.77 2.12
N GLY A 364 5.92 4.91 1.28
CA GLY A 364 6.03 5.15 -0.17
C GLY A 364 6.89 6.36 -0.53
N GLY A 365 7.75 6.82 0.41
CA GLY A 365 8.46 8.09 0.44
C GLY A 365 7.65 9.18 1.13
N THR A 366 8.28 9.92 2.06
CA THR A 366 7.58 11.02 2.78
C THR A 366 7.11 12.11 1.81
N ASN A 367 6.12 12.90 2.23
CA ASN A 367 5.61 13.99 1.38
C ASN A 367 6.70 15.05 1.08
N GLU A 368 7.70 15.20 1.96
CA GLU A 368 8.89 16.01 1.73
C GLU A 368 9.72 15.44 0.56
N ILE A 369 9.95 14.12 0.51
CA ILE A 369 10.63 13.47 -0.62
C ILE A 369 9.83 13.62 -1.91
N MET A 370 8.49 13.55 -1.86
CA MET A 370 7.66 13.81 -3.03
C MET A 370 7.87 15.22 -3.57
N LYS A 371 7.87 16.23 -2.69
CA LYS A 371 8.12 17.63 -3.06
C LYS A 371 9.51 17.82 -3.64
N GLU A 372 10.54 17.16 -3.07
CA GLU A 372 11.91 17.17 -3.62
C GLU A 372 11.96 16.60 -5.04
N LEU A 373 11.25 15.50 -5.32
CA LEU A 373 11.20 14.93 -6.68
C LEU A 373 10.49 15.84 -7.68
N ILE A 374 9.43 16.52 -7.24
CA ILE A 374 8.72 17.51 -8.06
C ILE A 374 9.63 18.69 -8.37
N THR A 375 10.34 19.25 -7.38
CA THR A 375 11.24 20.39 -7.62
C THR A 375 12.40 20.03 -8.55
N ARG A 376 12.91 18.80 -8.48
CA ARG A 376 13.92 18.31 -9.43
C ARG A 376 13.40 18.28 -10.87
N SER A 377 12.14 17.87 -11.07
CA SER A 377 11.52 17.88 -12.40
C SER A 377 11.32 19.30 -12.96
N MET A 378 11.25 20.30 -12.07
CA MET A 378 11.19 21.74 -12.42
C MET A 378 12.59 22.35 -12.67
N GLY A 379 13.66 21.57 -12.56
CA GLY A 379 15.04 22.07 -12.67
C GLY A 379 15.58 22.72 -11.40
N LEU A 380 14.88 22.60 -10.26
CA LEU A 380 15.25 23.16 -8.97
C LEU A 380 15.83 22.04 -8.08
N ALA A 381 17.08 21.65 -8.32
CA ALA A 381 17.76 20.69 -7.44
C ALA A 381 18.43 21.41 -6.27
N ALA A 382 18.40 20.81 -5.06
CA ALA A 382 19.22 21.28 -3.96
C ALA A 382 20.71 21.19 -4.32
N PRO A 383 21.57 22.13 -3.88
CA PRO A 383 23.02 22.01 -4.06
C PRO A 383 23.50 20.70 -3.42
N LYS A 384 24.47 20.07 -4.10
CA LYS A 384 25.10 18.82 -3.63
C LYS A 384 25.94 19.05 -2.39
#